data_0d21c069ff746a8c9b254a92c4f3a05d
#
_entry.id   0d21c069ff746a8c9b254a92c4f3a05d
#
_cell.length_a   1.000
_cell.length_b   1.000
_cell.length_c   1.000
_cell.angle_alpha   90.00
_cell.angle_beta   90.00
_cell.angle_gamma   90.00
#
_symmetry.space_group_name_H-M   'P 1'
#
loop_
_entity.id
_entity.type
_entity.pdbx_description
1 polymer ?
#
loop_
_entity_poly.entity_id
_entity_poly.type
_entity_poly.pdbx_seq_one_letter_code
_entity_poly.pdbx_strand_id
1 'polypeptide(L)'
;AGNTVPEFWKSLIEGRSGIGPITSFTPTPEWSVTFAGQVRNLEPEKRIDPKSISRMDRFCVFGMCAAEEAVADSGMDFSQGDPYRYGVAIGSGIGGIDTIETSLQKLFDRGPRSVSPFVVPKLMVNALAGNVSIRFGLKGPNIACATACATGSHAIGAAYHMIQRGDADVIVAGGSEGAVTRLCVGSFAAMKALSTRNDAPEKASRPFDRDRDGFVLAEGAGIVVLEELEHAKRRGARIYAELTGFGVTGDASHIAAPDDQGRGAQKAMEIAIRDAELDPSAIGYINAHGTSTPLGDKAEVVAVKSLFGAHAQKLAMSSTKSVTGHCLGGAGAIEAVATVKAIVEGVLPPTINLDSPDDGFDLNFVANTAQERTVDHAINNSFGFGGHNTSMVLSRFRG
;
A
#
# COMPACT_ATOMS: atom_id res chain seq x y z
N ALA A 1 -2.70 -9.97 -8.41
CA ALA A 1 -4.10 -9.59 -8.33
C ALA A 1 -4.55 -8.82 -9.59
N GLY A 2 -3.69 -8.03 -10.24
CA GLY A 2 -3.99 -7.31 -11.49
C GLY A 2 -2.92 -6.28 -11.80
N ASN A 3 -2.80 -5.88 -13.09
CA ASN A 3 -1.84 -4.89 -13.58
C ASN A 3 -2.51 -3.56 -13.93
N THR A 4 -3.82 -3.44 -13.67
CA THR A 4 -4.64 -2.24 -13.81
C THR A 4 -5.64 -2.17 -12.66
N VAL A 5 -6.19 -0.99 -12.38
CA VAL A 5 -7.21 -0.82 -11.34
C VAL A 5 -8.46 -1.69 -11.58
N PRO A 6 -9.01 -1.81 -12.81
CA PRO A 6 -10.15 -2.70 -13.06
C PRO A 6 -9.85 -4.18 -12.79
N GLU A 7 -8.69 -4.69 -13.22
CA GLU A 7 -8.28 -6.08 -12.96
C GLU A 7 -8.05 -6.34 -11.47
N PHE A 8 -7.37 -5.42 -10.80
CA PHE A 8 -7.12 -5.46 -9.36
C PHE A 8 -8.43 -5.50 -8.58
N TRP A 9 -9.34 -4.57 -8.85
CA TRP A 9 -10.64 -4.50 -8.20
C TRP A 9 -11.47 -5.76 -8.42
N LYS A 10 -11.52 -6.24 -9.64
CA LYS A 10 -12.21 -7.51 -9.96
C LYS A 10 -11.64 -8.67 -9.15
N SER A 11 -10.32 -8.78 -9.03
CA SER A 11 -9.68 -9.84 -8.24
C SER A 11 -10.01 -9.72 -6.75
N LEU A 12 -10.10 -8.49 -6.22
CA LEU A 12 -10.48 -8.26 -4.82
C LEU A 12 -11.91 -8.72 -4.54
N ILE A 13 -12.89 -8.26 -5.31
CA ILE A 13 -14.30 -8.60 -5.06
C ILE A 13 -14.63 -10.07 -5.32
N GLU A 14 -13.93 -10.71 -6.26
CA GLU A 14 -14.05 -12.15 -6.54
C GLU A 14 -13.24 -13.02 -5.54
N GLY A 15 -12.45 -12.42 -4.65
CA GLY A 15 -11.60 -13.16 -3.72
C GLY A 15 -10.53 -14.01 -4.40
N ARG A 16 -10.01 -13.58 -5.56
CA ARG A 16 -8.98 -14.33 -6.30
C ARG A 16 -7.60 -14.01 -5.77
N SER A 17 -6.97 -14.97 -5.09
CA SER A 17 -5.62 -14.82 -4.56
C SER A 17 -4.60 -14.50 -5.66
N GLY A 18 -3.75 -13.48 -5.41
CA GLY A 18 -2.60 -13.14 -6.24
C GLY A 18 -1.31 -13.85 -5.81
N ILE A 19 -1.39 -14.71 -4.80
CA ILE A 19 -0.26 -15.39 -4.19
C ILE A 19 0.02 -16.72 -4.91
N GLY A 20 1.28 -17.06 -5.07
CA GLY A 20 1.68 -18.32 -5.69
C GLY A 20 3.21 -18.53 -5.63
N PRO A 21 3.74 -19.57 -6.23
CA PRO A 21 5.17 -19.87 -6.20
C PRO A 21 6.04 -18.68 -6.65
N ILE A 22 7.18 -18.50 -5.99
CA ILE A 22 8.18 -17.51 -6.38
C ILE A 22 8.77 -17.86 -7.74
N THR A 23 8.83 -16.86 -8.64
CA THR A 23 9.38 -17.00 -10.00
C THR A 23 10.57 -16.06 -10.27
N SER A 24 10.81 -15.05 -9.40
CA SER A 24 11.95 -14.14 -9.52
C SER A 24 13.30 -14.82 -9.26
N PHE A 25 13.29 -15.91 -8.52
CA PHE A 25 14.42 -16.82 -8.32
C PHE A 25 13.89 -18.24 -8.06
N THR A 26 14.76 -19.25 -8.13
CA THR A 26 14.39 -20.63 -7.79
C THR A 26 14.76 -20.93 -6.35
N PRO A 27 13.78 -21.09 -5.44
CA PRO A 27 14.04 -21.54 -4.08
C PRO A 27 14.59 -22.99 -4.08
N THR A 28 15.64 -23.24 -3.30
CA THR A 28 16.16 -24.60 -3.03
C THR A 28 15.42 -25.21 -1.85
N PRO A 29 15.59 -26.53 -1.56
CA PRO A 29 14.90 -27.19 -0.45
C PRO A 29 15.14 -26.59 0.95
N GLU A 30 16.21 -25.82 1.13
CA GLU A 30 16.49 -25.16 2.41
C GLU A 30 15.60 -23.92 2.66
N TRP A 31 14.89 -23.41 1.67
CA TRP A 31 14.00 -22.27 1.85
C TRP A 31 12.72 -22.69 2.57
N SER A 32 12.49 -22.08 3.73
CA SER A 32 11.26 -22.30 4.50
C SER A 32 10.02 -21.65 3.86
N VAL A 33 10.21 -20.71 2.94
CA VAL A 33 9.14 -20.00 2.22
C VAL A 33 9.47 -20.00 0.72
N THR A 34 8.55 -20.50 -0.10
CA THR A 34 8.73 -20.69 -1.54
C THR A 34 7.68 -19.98 -2.38
N PHE A 35 6.86 -19.15 -1.77
CA PHE A 35 5.75 -18.41 -2.40
C PHE A 35 5.73 -16.94 -2.03
N ALA A 36 5.08 -16.12 -2.85
CA ALA A 36 4.93 -14.69 -2.67
C ALA A 36 3.79 -14.13 -3.54
N GLY A 37 3.37 -12.91 -3.27
CA GLY A 37 2.52 -12.12 -4.16
C GLY A 37 3.38 -11.36 -5.17
N GLN A 38 3.56 -11.86 -6.38
CA GLN A 38 4.40 -11.24 -7.41
C GLN A 38 3.60 -10.53 -8.49
N VAL A 39 4.15 -9.43 -9.02
CA VAL A 39 3.65 -8.80 -10.24
C VAL A 39 4.01 -9.70 -11.43
N ARG A 40 2.98 -10.21 -12.11
CA ARG A 40 3.12 -11.13 -13.24
C ARG A 40 2.50 -10.53 -14.49
N ASN A 41 3.05 -10.86 -15.65
CA ASN A 41 2.54 -10.44 -16.96
C ASN A 41 2.41 -8.92 -17.11
N LEU A 42 3.23 -8.15 -16.40
CA LEU A 42 3.35 -6.72 -16.63
C LEU A 42 4.15 -6.51 -17.92
N GLU A 43 3.66 -5.65 -18.80
CA GLU A 43 4.31 -5.25 -20.04
C GLU A 43 4.67 -3.76 -19.94
N PRO A 44 5.75 -3.44 -19.20
CA PRO A 44 6.09 -2.04 -18.90
C PRO A 44 6.45 -1.24 -20.14
N GLU A 45 6.97 -1.90 -21.19
CA GLU A 45 7.31 -1.29 -22.48
C GLU A 45 6.11 -0.71 -23.25
N LYS A 46 4.90 -1.09 -22.88
CA LYS A 46 3.68 -0.47 -23.41
C LYS A 46 3.40 0.91 -22.82
N ARG A 47 4.04 1.25 -21.70
CA ARG A 47 3.82 2.48 -20.93
C ARG A 47 5.09 3.32 -20.78
N ILE A 48 6.25 2.69 -20.76
CA ILE A 48 7.55 3.29 -20.46
C ILE A 48 8.55 2.95 -21.59
N ASP A 49 9.32 3.91 -22.01
CA ASP A 49 10.40 3.69 -22.97
C ASP A 49 11.41 2.63 -22.46
N PRO A 50 11.80 1.64 -23.30
CA PRO A 50 12.69 0.55 -22.90
C PRO A 50 14.06 1.01 -22.37
N LYS A 51 14.60 2.12 -22.86
CA LYS A 51 15.86 2.68 -22.37
C LYS A 51 15.70 3.21 -20.94
N SER A 52 14.57 3.81 -20.62
CA SER A 52 14.24 4.26 -19.27
C SER A 52 14.06 3.06 -18.33
N ILE A 53 13.35 2.01 -18.74
CA ILE A 53 13.18 0.77 -17.96
C ILE A 53 14.55 0.20 -17.56
N SER A 54 15.53 0.15 -18.47
CA SER A 54 16.87 -0.39 -18.18
C SER A 54 17.62 0.37 -17.09
N ARG A 55 17.23 1.62 -16.81
CA ARG A 55 17.82 2.51 -15.82
C ARG A 55 17.04 2.59 -14.52
N MET A 56 16.00 1.77 -14.33
CA MET A 56 15.16 1.70 -13.17
C MET A 56 15.35 0.38 -12.43
N ASP A 57 15.15 0.39 -11.12
CA ASP A 57 14.94 -0.82 -10.33
C ASP A 57 13.48 -1.28 -10.49
N ARG A 58 13.21 -2.51 -10.11
CA ARG A 58 11.91 -3.16 -10.22
C ARG A 58 10.78 -2.35 -9.55
N PHE A 59 11.02 -1.80 -8.33
CA PHE A 59 10.02 -0.96 -7.68
C PHE A 59 9.70 0.32 -8.45
N CYS A 60 10.71 0.93 -9.09
CA CYS A 60 10.49 2.10 -9.94
C CYS A 60 9.65 1.76 -11.17
N VAL A 61 9.90 0.61 -11.81
CA VAL A 61 9.11 0.17 -12.96
C VAL A 61 7.64 -0.01 -12.59
N PHE A 62 7.35 -0.65 -11.47
CA PHE A 62 5.98 -0.82 -10.99
C PHE A 62 5.30 0.53 -10.71
N GLY A 63 5.98 1.40 -9.96
CA GLY A 63 5.47 2.72 -9.63
C GLY A 63 5.26 3.61 -10.83
N MET A 64 6.15 3.56 -11.82
CA MET A 64 5.99 4.31 -13.08
C MET A 64 4.78 3.81 -13.89
N CYS A 65 4.58 2.48 -13.99
CA CYS A 65 3.40 1.94 -14.66
C CYS A 65 2.09 2.37 -13.99
N ALA A 66 2.07 2.39 -12.65
CA ALA A 66 0.92 2.86 -11.89
C ALA A 66 0.73 4.39 -12.02
N ALA A 67 1.81 5.17 -12.09
CA ALA A 67 1.74 6.62 -12.29
C ALA A 67 1.21 6.98 -13.68
N GLU A 68 1.64 6.27 -14.73
CA GLU A 68 1.08 6.47 -16.09
C GLU A 68 -0.44 6.21 -16.11
N GLU A 69 -0.91 5.16 -15.44
CA GLU A 69 -2.34 4.86 -15.32
C GLU A 69 -3.08 5.94 -14.53
N ALA A 70 -2.58 6.33 -13.36
CA ALA A 70 -3.21 7.34 -12.50
C ALA A 70 -3.29 8.72 -13.18
N VAL A 71 -2.22 9.14 -13.85
CA VAL A 71 -2.20 10.41 -14.58
C VAL A 71 -3.17 10.38 -15.75
N ALA A 72 -3.18 9.29 -16.54
CA ALA A 72 -4.12 9.13 -17.63
C ALA A 72 -5.58 9.16 -17.16
N ASP A 73 -5.90 8.44 -16.07
CA ASP A 73 -7.25 8.38 -15.49
C ASP A 73 -7.69 9.73 -14.90
N SER A 74 -6.77 10.51 -14.34
CA SER A 74 -7.06 11.85 -13.80
C SER A 74 -7.49 12.87 -14.86
N GLY A 75 -7.16 12.63 -16.14
CA GLY A 75 -7.35 13.56 -17.24
C GLY A 75 -6.56 14.87 -17.07
N MET A 76 -5.56 14.90 -16.19
CA MET A 76 -4.73 16.10 -15.96
C MET A 76 -3.70 16.26 -17.06
N ASP A 77 -3.68 17.44 -17.67
CA ASP A 77 -2.63 17.85 -18.60
C ASP A 77 -1.60 18.74 -17.88
N PHE A 78 -0.52 18.12 -17.44
CA PHE A 78 0.57 18.82 -16.73
C PHE A 78 1.40 19.75 -17.60
N SER A 79 1.16 19.80 -18.91
CA SER A 79 1.78 20.80 -19.80
C SER A 79 1.12 22.19 -19.68
N GLN A 80 -0.05 22.24 -19.04
CA GLN A 80 -0.82 23.46 -18.81
C GLN A 80 -0.62 23.96 -17.38
N GLY A 81 -0.74 25.27 -17.19
CA GLY A 81 -0.64 25.92 -15.88
C GLY A 81 0.82 26.09 -15.38
N ASP A 82 0.96 26.27 -14.08
CA ASP A 82 2.27 26.47 -13.43
C ASP A 82 2.85 25.12 -12.97
N PRO A 83 3.93 24.61 -13.60
CA PRO A 83 4.52 23.33 -13.23
C PRO A 83 5.07 23.30 -11.78
N TYR A 84 5.30 24.44 -11.15
CA TYR A 84 5.71 24.54 -9.74
C TYR A 84 4.55 24.32 -8.76
N ARG A 85 3.31 24.28 -9.25
CA ARG A 85 2.12 23.91 -8.49
C ARG A 85 1.81 22.40 -8.54
N TYR A 86 2.61 21.61 -9.29
CA TYR A 86 2.42 20.19 -9.49
C TYR A 86 3.57 19.41 -8.87
N GLY A 87 3.25 18.57 -7.88
CA GLY A 87 4.23 17.87 -7.07
C GLY A 87 4.18 16.36 -7.14
N VAL A 88 5.12 15.73 -6.45
CA VAL A 88 5.24 14.27 -6.29
C VAL A 88 5.53 13.93 -4.84
N ALA A 89 4.80 12.95 -4.30
CA ALA A 89 5.04 12.37 -2.98
C ALA A 89 4.89 10.84 -3.07
N ILE A 90 5.97 10.14 -3.40
CA ILE A 90 5.95 8.68 -3.60
C ILE A 90 7.10 8.04 -2.85
N GLY A 91 6.80 6.99 -2.08
CA GLY A 91 7.77 6.29 -1.27
C GLY A 91 7.98 4.83 -1.62
N SER A 92 8.99 4.25 -0.99
CA SER A 92 9.29 2.81 -0.94
C SER A 92 9.87 2.49 0.43
N GLY A 93 9.51 1.35 1.00
CA GLY A 93 10.02 0.94 2.31
C GLY A 93 11.49 0.54 2.27
N ILE A 94 11.93 -0.06 1.16
CA ILE A 94 13.29 -0.64 1.02
C ILE A 94 14.06 0.00 -0.15
N GLY A 95 13.35 0.44 -1.20
CA GLY A 95 13.99 0.95 -2.40
C GLY A 95 14.51 -0.16 -3.34
N GLY A 96 15.60 0.10 -4.06
CA GLY A 96 16.12 -0.76 -5.13
C GLY A 96 16.91 -1.97 -4.63
N ILE A 97 16.30 -2.83 -3.85
CA ILE A 97 16.93 -4.00 -3.26
C ILE A 97 17.39 -5.04 -4.31
N ASP A 98 16.65 -5.21 -5.39
CA ASP A 98 17.05 -6.10 -6.50
C ASP A 98 18.34 -5.60 -7.15
N THR A 99 18.46 -4.29 -7.33
CA THR A 99 19.69 -3.64 -7.82
C THR A 99 20.85 -3.86 -6.86
N ILE A 100 20.63 -3.79 -5.54
CA ILE A 100 21.67 -4.04 -4.53
C ILE A 100 22.15 -5.48 -4.63
N GLU A 101 21.26 -6.48 -4.58
CA GLU A 101 21.62 -7.89 -4.65
C GLU A 101 22.42 -8.21 -5.93
N THR A 102 21.89 -7.83 -7.06
CA THR A 102 22.51 -8.14 -8.37
C THR A 102 23.84 -7.39 -8.57
N SER A 103 23.99 -6.20 -8.02
CA SER A 103 25.24 -5.43 -8.12
C SER A 103 26.33 -5.96 -7.18
N LEU A 104 25.96 -6.38 -5.97
CA LEU A 104 26.90 -7.02 -5.03
C LEU A 104 27.42 -8.32 -5.59
N GLN A 105 26.57 -9.16 -6.18
CA GLN A 105 27.00 -10.39 -6.83
C GLN A 105 28.02 -10.12 -7.94
N LYS A 106 27.76 -9.14 -8.83
CA LYS A 106 28.71 -8.74 -9.86
C LYS A 106 30.01 -8.21 -9.29
N LEU A 107 29.95 -7.40 -8.24
CA LEU A 107 31.13 -6.83 -7.58
C LEU A 107 32.05 -7.95 -7.05
N PHE A 108 31.49 -8.94 -6.37
CA PHE A 108 32.24 -10.06 -5.81
C PHE A 108 32.79 -10.99 -6.88
N ASP A 109 32.00 -11.28 -7.91
CA ASP A 109 32.41 -12.23 -8.98
C ASP A 109 33.41 -11.63 -9.96
N ARG A 110 33.34 -10.30 -10.25
CA ARG A 110 34.03 -9.67 -11.39
C ARG A 110 34.79 -8.39 -11.02
N GLY A 111 34.75 -7.97 -9.76
CA GLY A 111 35.42 -6.77 -9.25
C GLY A 111 34.72 -5.45 -9.60
N PRO A 112 35.27 -4.30 -9.15
CA PRO A 112 34.57 -3.01 -9.17
C PRO A 112 34.27 -2.46 -10.58
N ARG A 113 35.00 -2.89 -11.62
CA ARG A 113 34.75 -2.46 -13.00
C ARG A 113 33.45 -3.04 -13.61
N SER A 114 32.84 -4.03 -12.96
CA SER A 114 31.60 -4.65 -13.38
C SER A 114 30.35 -3.94 -12.87
N VAL A 115 30.52 -2.99 -11.92
CA VAL A 115 29.42 -2.25 -11.31
C VAL A 115 28.92 -1.17 -12.26
N SER A 116 27.61 -1.14 -12.50
CA SER A 116 26.99 -0.14 -13.36
C SER A 116 27.02 1.26 -12.74
N PRO A 117 27.25 2.34 -13.50
CA PRO A 117 27.14 3.72 -13.01
C PRO A 117 25.70 4.08 -12.57
N PHE A 118 24.70 3.29 -12.97
CA PHE A 118 23.31 3.50 -12.60
C PHE A 118 22.90 2.82 -11.28
N VAL A 119 23.79 2.12 -10.57
CA VAL A 119 23.44 1.44 -9.32
C VAL A 119 22.87 2.43 -8.31
N VAL A 120 23.58 3.53 -8.01
CA VAL A 120 23.13 4.52 -7.05
C VAL A 120 21.79 5.18 -7.45
N PRO A 121 21.62 5.73 -8.67
CA PRO A 121 20.32 6.26 -9.11
C PRO A 121 19.16 5.27 -9.07
N LYS A 122 19.44 3.96 -9.23
CA LYS A 122 18.41 2.92 -9.22
C LYS A 122 17.99 2.51 -7.81
N LEU A 123 18.95 2.46 -6.87
CA LEU A 123 18.69 1.91 -5.53
C LEU A 123 18.02 2.89 -4.56
N MET A 124 18.16 4.20 -4.80
CA MET A 124 17.66 5.22 -3.88
C MET A 124 16.12 5.18 -3.76
N VAL A 125 15.61 5.30 -2.53
CA VAL A 125 14.16 5.30 -2.24
C VAL A 125 13.42 6.40 -3.02
N ASN A 126 14.05 7.56 -3.25
CA ASN A 126 13.49 8.68 -4.00
C ASN A 126 13.58 8.54 -5.53
N ALA A 127 14.15 7.44 -6.04
CA ALA A 127 14.34 7.25 -7.48
C ALA A 127 12.99 7.28 -8.23
N LEU A 128 11.96 6.66 -7.67
CA LEU A 128 10.62 6.66 -8.28
C LEU A 128 10.02 8.07 -8.34
N ALA A 129 10.04 8.81 -7.23
CA ALA A 129 9.52 10.17 -7.18
C ALA A 129 10.24 11.09 -8.19
N GLY A 130 11.57 10.95 -8.32
CA GLY A 130 12.36 11.65 -9.33
C GLY A 130 11.97 11.28 -10.77
N ASN A 131 11.80 10.00 -11.07
CA ASN A 131 11.40 9.54 -12.41
C ASN A 131 9.99 10.04 -12.79
N VAL A 132 9.03 10.02 -11.88
CA VAL A 132 7.67 10.54 -12.08
C VAL A 132 7.71 12.05 -12.34
N SER A 133 8.46 12.81 -11.53
CA SER A 133 8.65 14.25 -11.72
C SER A 133 9.22 14.57 -13.12
N ILE A 134 10.27 13.87 -13.54
CA ILE A 134 10.90 14.05 -14.87
C ILE A 134 9.92 13.69 -15.99
N ARG A 135 9.21 12.58 -15.84
CA ARG A 135 8.29 12.06 -16.86
C ARG A 135 7.15 13.01 -17.18
N PHE A 136 6.59 13.65 -16.16
CA PHE A 136 5.41 14.50 -16.30
C PHE A 136 5.72 16.01 -16.17
N GLY A 137 6.99 16.38 -15.96
CA GLY A 137 7.39 17.78 -15.84
C GLY A 137 6.93 18.47 -14.56
N LEU A 138 6.77 17.72 -13.46
CA LEU A 138 6.27 18.21 -12.17
C LEU A 138 7.39 18.88 -11.41
N LYS A 139 7.35 20.20 -11.22
CA LYS A 139 8.42 21.01 -10.61
C LYS A 139 8.07 21.53 -9.21
N GLY A 140 6.90 21.19 -8.70
CA GLY A 140 6.50 21.49 -7.34
C GLY A 140 7.23 20.62 -6.29
N PRO A 141 6.68 20.48 -5.08
CA PRO A 141 7.29 19.64 -4.06
C PRO A 141 7.56 18.22 -4.58
N ASN A 142 8.77 17.70 -4.31
CA ASN A 142 9.15 16.35 -4.70
C ASN A 142 9.79 15.66 -3.50
N ILE A 143 9.06 14.74 -2.89
CA ILE A 143 9.50 14.03 -1.68
C ILE A 143 9.34 12.52 -1.82
N ALA A 144 10.13 11.77 -1.06
CA ALA A 144 9.97 10.33 -0.87
C ALA A 144 9.93 10.00 0.62
N CYS A 145 8.92 9.22 1.01
CA CYS A 145 8.81 8.68 2.36
C CYS A 145 9.42 7.27 2.43
N ALA A 146 9.91 6.90 3.61
CA ALA A 146 10.35 5.54 3.93
C ALA A 146 9.99 5.25 5.39
N THR A 147 8.83 4.65 5.62
CA THR A 147 8.25 4.33 6.94
C THR A 147 7.73 2.89 6.95
N ALA A 148 8.56 1.98 6.43
CA ALA A 148 8.25 0.56 6.30
C ALA A 148 6.88 0.34 5.63
N CYS A 149 6.00 -0.47 6.25
CA CYS A 149 4.69 -0.81 5.68
C CYS A 149 3.70 0.37 5.60
N ALA A 150 3.95 1.46 6.33
CA ALA A 150 3.12 2.67 6.31
C ALA A 150 3.55 3.70 5.24
N THR A 151 4.59 3.41 4.46
CA THR A 151 5.22 4.35 3.52
C THR A 151 4.24 4.99 2.53
N GLY A 152 3.45 4.17 1.82
CA GLY A 152 2.52 4.68 0.81
C GLY A 152 1.44 5.58 1.41
N SER A 153 0.93 5.21 2.59
CA SER A 153 -0.03 6.04 3.34
C SER A 153 0.60 7.34 3.83
N HIS A 154 1.83 7.32 4.34
CA HIS A 154 2.54 8.54 4.74
C HIS A 154 2.78 9.48 3.56
N ALA A 155 3.12 8.93 2.38
CA ALA A 155 3.33 9.73 1.18
C ALA A 155 2.03 10.42 0.73
N ILE A 156 0.89 9.70 0.76
CA ILE A 156 -0.43 10.26 0.47
C ILE A 156 -0.80 11.33 1.51
N GLY A 157 -0.59 11.07 2.80
CA GLY A 157 -0.87 12.04 3.86
C GLY A 157 0.03 13.28 3.81
N ALA A 158 1.31 13.13 3.44
CA ALA A 158 2.19 14.26 3.20
C ALA A 158 1.69 15.13 2.04
N ALA A 159 1.24 14.51 0.94
CA ALA A 159 0.64 15.21 -0.20
C ALA A 159 -0.64 15.95 0.20
N TYR A 160 -1.52 15.31 1.00
CA TYR A 160 -2.71 15.92 1.54
C TYR A 160 -2.40 17.23 2.31
N HIS A 161 -1.47 17.17 3.25
CA HIS A 161 -1.09 18.36 4.01
C HIS A 161 -0.39 19.44 3.17
N MET A 162 0.38 19.08 2.14
CA MET A 162 0.97 20.05 1.22
C MET A 162 -0.10 20.79 0.42
N ILE A 163 -1.13 20.08 -0.04
CA ILE A 163 -2.26 20.69 -0.75
C ILE A 163 -3.06 21.60 0.21
N GLN A 164 -3.37 21.13 1.42
CA GLN A 164 -4.06 21.94 2.43
C GLN A 164 -3.33 23.25 2.76
N ARG A 165 -1.99 23.23 2.82
CA ARG A 165 -1.18 24.43 3.07
C ARG A 165 -1.03 25.32 1.83
N GLY A 166 -1.49 24.90 0.67
CA GLY A 166 -1.32 25.61 -0.58
C GLY A 166 0.08 25.52 -1.18
N ASP A 167 0.89 24.53 -0.80
CA ASP A 167 2.23 24.29 -1.38
C ASP A 167 2.13 23.81 -2.83
N ALA A 168 1.08 23.07 -3.17
CA ALA A 168 0.77 22.57 -4.51
C ALA A 168 -0.74 22.47 -4.73
N ASP A 169 -1.17 22.44 -6.00
CA ASP A 169 -2.58 22.22 -6.38
C ASP A 169 -2.83 20.75 -6.74
N VAL A 170 -1.83 20.06 -7.29
CA VAL A 170 -1.92 18.66 -7.69
C VAL A 170 -0.65 17.92 -7.27
N ILE A 171 -0.80 16.75 -6.65
CA ILE A 171 0.34 15.90 -6.28
C ILE A 171 0.06 14.45 -6.71
N VAL A 172 0.97 13.87 -7.46
CA VAL A 172 1.01 12.43 -7.74
C VAL A 172 1.62 11.76 -6.51
N ALA A 173 0.82 10.93 -5.82
CA ALA A 173 1.19 10.38 -4.51
C ALA A 173 0.99 8.87 -4.42
N GLY A 174 1.75 8.21 -3.55
CA GLY A 174 1.57 6.78 -3.31
C GLY A 174 2.83 6.06 -2.88
N GLY A 175 2.91 4.77 -3.21
CA GLY A 175 4.03 3.93 -2.85
C GLY A 175 4.23 2.73 -3.77
N SER A 176 5.44 2.22 -3.78
CA SER A 176 5.81 1.07 -4.58
C SER A 176 6.87 0.22 -3.87
N GLU A 177 6.81 -1.09 -4.06
CA GLU A 177 7.80 -2.01 -3.53
C GLU A 177 8.11 -3.13 -4.51
N GLY A 178 9.41 -3.48 -4.64
CA GLY A 178 9.90 -4.59 -5.45
C GLY A 178 10.74 -5.55 -4.61
N ALA A 179 10.21 -6.02 -3.48
CA ALA A 179 10.98 -6.71 -2.43
C ALA A 179 10.93 -8.24 -2.51
N VAL A 180 10.38 -8.86 -3.56
CA VAL A 180 10.42 -10.33 -3.70
C VAL A 180 11.77 -10.77 -4.25
N THR A 181 12.80 -10.64 -3.42
CA THR A 181 14.21 -10.97 -3.69
C THR A 181 14.71 -12.04 -2.72
N ARG A 182 15.86 -12.67 -3.02
CA ARG A 182 16.47 -13.66 -2.11
C ARG A 182 16.74 -13.09 -0.73
N LEU A 183 17.33 -11.89 -0.66
CA LEU A 183 17.69 -11.27 0.61
C LEU A 183 16.44 -10.97 1.44
N CYS A 184 15.41 -10.37 0.85
CA CYS A 184 14.22 -10.02 1.59
C CYS A 184 13.42 -11.24 2.05
N VAL A 185 13.18 -12.22 1.16
CA VAL A 185 12.49 -13.48 1.56
C VAL A 185 13.27 -14.20 2.64
N GLY A 186 14.60 -14.35 2.50
CA GLY A 186 15.44 -14.99 3.51
C GLY A 186 15.46 -14.22 4.84
N SER A 187 15.53 -12.89 4.81
CA SER A 187 15.57 -12.07 6.02
C SER A 187 14.25 -12.10 6.79
N PHE A 188 13.11 -11.95 6.12
CA PHE A 188 11.80 -12.05 6.76
C PHE A 188 11.49 -13.46 7.24
N ALA A 189 11.95 -14.49 6.53
CA ALA A 189 11.85 -15.89 6.98
C ALA A 189 12.70 -16.12 8.26
N ALA A 190 13.92 -15.58 8.31
CA ALA A 190 14.78 -15.64 9.50
C ALA A 190 14.16 -14.95 10.72
N MET A 191 13.39 -13.88 10.50
CA MET A 191 12.61 -13.21 11.56
C MET A 191 11.37 -14.00 11.97
N LYS A 192 11.03 -15.11 11.32
CA LYS A 192 9.79 -15.86 11.49
C LYS A 192 8.53 -15.00 11.30
N ALA A 193 8.61 -14.02 10.41
CA ALA A 193 7.53 -13.09 10.11
C ALA A 193 6.64 -13.56 8.96
N LEU A 194 7.13 -14.48 8.12
CA LEU A 194 6.39 -15.01 6.96
C LEU A 194 5.63 -16.28 7.30
N SER A 195 4.48 -16.44 6.64
CA SER A 195 3.78 -17.73 6.61
C SER A 195 4.64 -18.78 5.91
N THR A 196 4.58 -19.99 6.44
CA THR A 196 5.31 -21.16 5.90
C THR A 196 4.40 -22.18 5.22
N ARG A 197 3.17 -21.79 4.88
CA ARG A 197 2.14 -22.66 4.25
C ARG A 197 2.45 -22.93 2.77
N ASN A 198 3.57 -23.58 2.50
CA ASN A 198 4.05 -23.89 1.15
C ASN A 198 3.16 -24.90 0.37
N ASP A 199 2.37 -25.70 1.09
CA ASP A 199 1.42 -26.68 0.54
C ASP A 199 0.16 -26.06 -0.05
N ALA A 200 -0.19 -24.84 0.39
CA ALA A 200 -1.35 -24.10 -0.10
C ALA A 200 -1.09 -22.59 -0.08
N PRO A 201 -0.21 -22.07 -0.98
CA PRO A 201 0.20 -20.67 -1.00
C PRO A 201 -0.97 -19.67 -1.06
N GLU A 202 -2.01 -20.01 -1.84
CA GLU A 202 -3.22 -19.17 -2.00
C GLU A 202 -4.05 -19.04 -0.70
N LYS A 203 -3.81 -19.91 0.28
CA LYS A 203 -4.44 -19.92 1.60
C LYS A 203 -3.54 -19.39 2.71
N ALA A 204 -2.32 -18.95 2.38
CA ALA A 204 -1.32 -18.56 3.37
C ALA A 204 -1.63 -17.20 4.02
N SER A 205 -2.08 -16.20 3.23
CA SER A 205 -2.53 -14.93 3.79
C SER A 205 -3.98 -15.07 4.25
N ARG A 206 -4.15 -15.09 5.59
CA ARG A 206 -5.43 -15.32 6.25
C ARG A 206 -5.64 -14.39 7.45
N PRO A 207 -5.74 -13.07 7.20
CA PRO A 207 -5.92 -12.10 8.27
C PRO A 207 -7.10 -12.44 9.18
N PHE A 208 -6.91 -12.25 10.48
CA PHE A 208 -7.90 -12.47 11.55
C PHE A 208 -8.29 -13.94 11.80
N ASP A 209 -7.82 -14.86 10.96
CA ASP A 209 -8.06 -16.29 11.15
C ASP A 209 -7.19 -16.84 12.31
N ARG A 210 -7.74 -17.83 13.03
CA ARG A 210 -7.05 -18.49 14.14
C ARG A 210 -5.74 -19.14 13.73
N ASP A 211 -5.69 -19.72 12.52
CA ASP A 211 -4.55 -20.49 12.01
C ASP A 211 -3.56 -19.64 11.21
N ARG A 212 -3.60 -18.30 11.35
CA ARG A 212 -2.62 -17.40 10.73
C ARG A 212 -1.24 -17.58 11.35
N ASP A 213 -0.21 -17.64 10.53
CA ASP A 213 1.16 -17.96 10.93
C ASP A 213 2.21 -16.95 10.46
N GLY A 214 1.80 -15.82 9.87
CA GLY A 214 2.69 -14.79 9.35
C GLY A 214 2.15 -14.15 8.08
N PHE A 215 2.78 -13.07 7.64
CA PHE A 215 2.37 -12.42 6.40
C PHE A 215 2.94 -13.12 5.15
N VAL A 216 2.37 -12.85 4.01
CA VAL A 216 2.90 -13.26 2.70
C VAL A 216 3.58 -12.05 2.08
N LEU A 217 4.88 -12.12 1.82
CA LEU A 217 5.61 -11.04 1.14
C LEU A 217 5.07 -10.85 -0.27
N ALA A 218 4.84 -9.60 -0.65
CA ALA A 218 4.37 -9.25 -1.99
C ALA A 218 5.06 -8.00 -2.53
N GLU A 219 4.84 -7.73 -3.82
CA GLU A 219 5.36 -6.57 -4.53
C GLU A 219 4.25 -5.90 -5.33
N GLY A 220 4.42 -4.63 -5.64
CA GLY A 220 3.46 -3.84 -6.42
C GLY A 220 3.51 -2.35 -6.12
N ALA A 221 2.60 -1.61 -6.75
CA ALA A 221 2.50 -0.16 -6.59
C ALA A 221 1.04 0.29 -6.55
N GLY A 222 0.79 1.33 -5.75
CA GLY A 222 -0.45 2.10 -5.75
C GLY A 222 -0.12 3.58 -5.91
N ILE A 223 -0.74 4.23 -6.88
CA ILE A 223 -0.57 5.66 -7.14
C ILE A 223 -1.94 6.30 -7.26
N VAL A 224 -2.08 7.46 -6.65
CA VAL A 224 -3.26 8.33 -6.73
C VAL A 224 -2.84 9.74 -7.16
N VAL A 225 -3.73 10.46 -7.80
CA VAL A 225 -3.60 11.89 -8.04
C VAL A 225 -4.47 12.61 -7.01
N LEU A 226 -3.82 13.32 -6.08
CA LEU A 226 -4.50 14.22 -5.17
C LEU A 226 -4.54 15.62 -5.77
N GLU A 227 -5.69 16.25 -5.69
CA GLU A 227 -5.95 17.55 -6.29
C GLU A 227 -6.78 18.42 -5.34
N GLU A 228 -6.48 19.71 -5.29
CA GLU A 228 -7.28 20.69 -4.55
C GLU A 228 -8.71 20.71 -5.13
N LEU A 229 -9.69 20.71 -4.25
CA LEU A 229 -11.10 20.48 -4.63
C LEU A 229 -11.63 21.49 -5.66
N GLU A 230 -11.39 22.79 -5.44
CA GLU A 230 -11.87 23.82 -6.37
C GLU A 230 -11.07 23.82 -7.68
N HIS A 231 -9.80 23.41 -7.64
CA HIS A 231 -9.01 23.18 -8.85
C HIS A 231 -9.63 22.05 -9.69
N ALA A 232 -9.96 20.91 -9.06
CA ALA A 232 -10.61 19.76 -9.71
C ALA A 232 -11.98 20.14 -10.31
N LYS A 233 -12.81 20.86 -9.54
CA LYS A 233 -14.12 21.33 -9.99
C LYS A 233 -14.02 22.29 -11.19
N ARG A 234 -13.08 23.26 -11.14
CA ARG A 234 -12.90 24.23 -12.26
C ARG A 234 -12.58 23.57 -13.59
N ARG A 235 -11.83 22.47 -13.58
CA ARG A 235 -11.51 21.73 -14.82
C ARG A 235 -12.48 20.60 -15.15
N GLY A 236 -13.53 20.40 -14.35
CA GLY A 236 -14.53 19.35 -14.55
C GLY A 236 -13.96 17.94 -14.34
N ALA A 237 -13.02 17.78 -13.42
CA ALA A 237 -12.44 16.49 -13.12
C ALA A 237 -13.48 15.50 -12.57
N ARG A 238 -13.29 14.23 -12.87
CA ARG A 238 -13.99 13.17 -12.16
C ARG A 238 -13.38 13.02 -10.76
N ILE A 239 -14.16 13.26 -9.72
CA ILE A 239 -13.77 13.09 -8.33
C ILE A 239 -14.32 11.76 -7.83
N TYR A 240 -13.44 10.85 -7.42
CA TYR A 240 -13.83 9.53 -6.91
C TYR A 240 -14.22 9.58 -5.43
N ALA A 241 -13.43 10.27 -4.63
CA ALA A 241 -13.63 10.45 -3.20
C ALA A 241 -12.84 11.67 -2.71
N GLU A 242 -13.08 12.10 -1.48
CA GLU A 242 -12.30 13.11 -0.79
C GLU A 242 -11.43 12.46 0.29
N LEU A 243 -10.17 12.84 0.39
CA LEU A 243 -9.33 12.56 1.54
C LEU A 243 -9.61 13.66 2.57
N THR A 244 -10.40 13.32 3.58
CA THR A 244 -10.93 14.31 4.53
C THR A 244 -10.19 14.34 5.85
N GLY A 245 -9.41 13.32 6.17
CA GLY A 245 -8.64 13.30 7.40
C GLY A 245 -7.45 12.34 7.37
N PHE A 246 -6.40 12.73 8.07
CA PHE A 246 -5.17 11.96 8.18
C PHE A 246 -4.60 11.98 9.60
N GLY A 247 -4.29 10.80 10.13
CA GLY A 247 -3.72 10.63 11.46
C GLY A 247 -2.42 9.86 11.43
N VAL A 248 -1.45 10.33 12.22
CA VAL A 248 -0.10 9.76 12.32
C VAL A 248 0.30 9.62 13.77
N THR A 249 0.90 8.48 14.14
CA THR A 249 1.48 8.26 15.47
C THR A 249 2.69 7.34 15.41
N GLY A 250 3.41 7.26 16.52
CA GLY A 250 4.47 6.27 16.74
C GLY A 250 4.18 5.45 18.00
N ASP A 251 4.44 4.13 17.97
CA ASP A 251 4.28 3.26 19.15
C ASP A 251 5.34 3.52 20.22
N ALA A 252 6.54 3.89 19.81
CA ALA A 252 7.71 4.11 20.67
C ALA A 252 7.98 2.94 21.64
N SER A 253 7.77 1.69 21.19
CA SER A 253 7.87 0.49 22.01
C SER A 253 8.90 -0.52 21.53
N HIS A 254 8.82 -0.99 20.29
CA HIS A 254 9.70 -2.02 19.73
C HIS A 254 9.92 -1.79 18.22
N ILE A 255 11.10 -2.22 17.71
CA ILE A 255 11.45 -1.97 16.29
C ILE A 255 10.60 -2.78 15.29
N ALA A 256 10.08 -3.94 15.65
CA ALA A 256 9.34 -4.83 14.75
C ALA A 256 8.00 -5.33 15.28
N ALA A 257 7.75 -5.29 16.60
CA ALA A 257 6.47 -5.68 17.19
C ALA A 257 5.58 -4.45 17.40
N PRO A 258 4.26 -4.56 17.15
CA PRO A 258 3.31 -3.50 17.49
C PRO A 258 3.16 -3.35 19.01
N ASP A 259 2.62 -2.21 19.45
CA ASP A 259 2.08 -2.08 20.82
C ASP A 259 0.97 -3.12 21.03
N ASP A 260 1.08 -3.96 22.05
CA ASP A 260 0.17 -5.09 22.29
C ASP A 260 -1.29 -4.68 22.58
N GLN A 261 -1.49 -3.44 23.04
CA GLN A 261 -2.79 -2.82 23.25
C GLN A 261 -3.28 -2.01 22.05
N GLY A 262 -2.48 -1.91 20.99
CA GLY A 262 -2.81 -1.16 19.78
C GLY A 262 -3.02 0.35 19.99
N ARG A 263 -2.44 0.94 21.04
CA ARG A 263 -2.68 2.34 21.43
C ARG A 263 -2.26 3.34 20.35
N GLY A 264 -1.11 3.07 19.67
CA GLY A 264 -0.65 3.88 18.55
C GLY A 264 -1.62 3.85 17.38
N ALA A 265 -2.07 2.66 16.99
CA ALA A 265 -3.06 2.44 15.94
C ALA A 265 -4.41 3.11 16.27
N GLN A 266 -4.91 2.91 17.49
CA GLN A 266 -6.13 3.56 17.99
C GLN A 266 -6.02 5.08 17.87
N LYS A 267 -4.89 5.64 18.32
CA LYS A 267 -4.68 7.10 18.31
C LYS A 267 -4.54 7.67 16.90
N ALA A 268 -3.93 6.93 15.97
CA ALA A 268 -3.87 7.33 14.57
C ALA A 268 -5.27 7.42 13.95
N MET A 269 -6.13 6.42 14.17
CA MET A 269 -7.54 6.44 13.75
C MET A 269 -8.31 7.61 14.38
N GLU A 270 -8.17 7.82 15.70
CA GLU A 270 -8.81 8.93 16.42
C GLU A 270 -8.41 10.30 15.82
N ILE A 271 -7.11 10.49 15.54
CA ILE A 271 -6.61 11.73 14.93
C ILE A 271 -7.21 11.92 13.53
N ALA A 272 -7.22 10.87 12.69
CA ALA A 272 -7.78 10.94 11.35
C ALA A 272 -9.28 11.28 11.34
N ILE A 273 -10.06 10.67 12.23
CA ILE A 273 -11.50 10.94 12.38
C ILE A 273 -11.73 12.39 12.84
N ARG A 274 -10.94 12.86 13.79
CA ARG A 274 -11.00 14.25 14.28
C ARG A 274 -10.61 15.25 13.20
N ASP A 275 -9.56 14.96 12.41
CA ASP A 275 -9.12 15.79 11.27
C ASP A 275 -10.20 15.90 10.20
N ALA A 276 -10.96 14.80 10.00
CA ALA A 276 -12.13 14.77 9.14
C ALA A 276 -13.39 15.44 9.72
N GLU A 277 -13.34 15.98 10.94
CA GLU A 277 -14.47 16.55 11.66
C GLU A 277 -15.68 15.60 11.80
N LEU A 278 -15.41 14.30 11.94
CA LEU A 278 -16.43 13.25 12.04
C LEU A 278 -16.57 12.70 13.47
N ASP A 279 -17.76 12.18 13.76
CA ASP A 279 -17.97 11.28 14.90
C ASP A 279 -17.53 9.86 14.51
N PRO A 280 -16.91 9.07 15.40
CA PRO A 280 -16.53 7.69 15.10
C PRO A 280 -17.68 6.83 14.53
N SER A 281 -18.91 7.11 14.94
CA SER A 281 -20.10 6.38 14.44
C SER A 281 -20.41 6.64 12.95
N ALA A 282 -19.79 7.63 12.32
CA ALA A 282 -19.94 7.90 10.88
C ALA A 282 -19.12 6.94 10.02
N ILE A 283 -18.11 6.27 10.60
CA ILE A 283 -17.26 5.33 9.86
C ILE A 283 -18.03 4.04 9.61
N GLY A 284 -18.19 3.68 8.34
CA GLY A 284 -18.91 2.47 7.92
C GLY A 284 -18.01 1.30 7.55
N TYR A 285 -16.74 1.57 7.20
CA TYR A 285 -15.80 0.56 6.72
C TYR A 285 -14.35 0.88 7.13
N ILE A 286 -13.59 -0.15 7.43
CA ILE A 286 -12.14 -0.10 7.64
C ILE A 286 -11.46 -1.07 6.68
N ASN A 287 -10.61 -0.54 5.79
CA ASN A 287 -9.60 -1.34 5.11
C ASN A 287 -8.44 -1.49 6.09
N ALA A 288 -8.30 -2.68 6.63
CA ALA A 288 -7.39 -2.96 7.72
C ALA A 288 -5.93 -3.08 7.26
N HIS A 289 -5.02 -2.78 8.15
CA HIS A 289 -3.65 -3.21 7.95
C HIS A 289 -3.53 -4.73 7.85
N GLY A 290 -4.16 -5.49 8.76
CA GLY A 290 -4.46 -6.91 8.69
C GLY A 290 -3.46 -7.76 7.91
N THR A 291 -2.26 -7.97 8.45
CA THR A 291 -1.15 -8.62 7.73
C THR A 291 -1.16 -10.15 7.80
N SER A 292 -2.11 -10.75 8.51
CA SER A 292 -2.09 -12.19 8.82
C SER A 292 -1.00 -12.61 9.83
N THR A 293 -0.56 -11.66 10.65
CA THR A 293 0.37 -11.95 11.76
C THR A 293 -0.38 -12.08 13.08
N PRO A 294 0.01 -13.03 13.97
CA PRO A 294 -0.67 -13.22 15.23
C PRO A 294 -0.78 -11.94 16.09
N LEU A 295 0.31 -11.18 16.20
CA LEU A 295 0.36 -9.97 17.04
C LEU A 295 -0.27 -8.76 16.37
N GLY A 296 0.01 -8.55 15.06
CA GLY A 296 -0.46 -7.38 14.33
C GLY A 296 -1.97 -7.32 14.22
N ASP A 297 -2.59 -8.41 13.80
CA ASP A 297 -4.04 -8.48 13.64
C ASP A 297 -4.76 -8.34 15.00
N LYS A 298 -4.18 -8.92 16.07
CA LYS A 298 -4.73 -8.79 17.44
C LYS A 298 -4.68 -7.32 17.91
N ALA A 299 -3.55 -6.66 17.76
CA ALA A 299 -3.39 -5.27 18.17
C ALA A 299 -4.37 -4.34 17.43
N GLU A 300 -4.57 -4.57 16.13
CA GLU A 300 -5.51 -3.79 15.33
C GLU A 300 -6.98 -4.02 15.75
N VAL A 301 -7.39 -5.27 16.00
CA VAL A 301 -8.74 -5.56 16.50
C VAL A 301 -8.98 -4.91 17.87
N VAL A 302 -7.99 -4.95 18.77
CA VAL A 302 -8.07 -4.27 20.08
C VAL A 302 -8.23 -2.77 19.89
N ALA A 303 -7.44 -2.15 19.01
CA ALA A 303 -7.50 -0.73 18.71
C ALA A 303 -8.87 -0.31 18.17
N VAL A 304 -9.43 -1.08 17.21
CA VAL A 304 -10.76 -0.83 16.65
C VAL A 304 -11.85 -0.95 17.70
N LYS A 305 -11.84 -2.03 18.48
CA LYS A 305 -12.86 -2.22 19.55
C LYS A 305 -12.77 -1.11 20.60
N SER A 306 -11.58 -0.70 20.99
CA SER A 306 -11.37 0.37 21.97
C SER A 306 -11.85 1.72 21.48
N LEU A 307 -11.58 2.07 20.20
CA LEU A 307 -11.99 3.35 19.64
C LEU A 307 -13.49 3.44 19.39
N PHE A 308 -14.05 2.40 18.76
CA PHE A 308 -15.44 2.45 18.28
C PHE A 308 -16.46 1.93 19.29
N GLY A 309 -16.05 1.27 20.38
CA GLY A 309 -16.95 0.75 21.40
C GLY A 309 -18.08 -0.09 20.80
N ALA A 310 -19.32 0.22 21.14
CA ALA A 310 -20.50 -0.48 20.61
C ALA A 310 -20.69 -0.32 19.10
N HIS A 311 -20.13 0.74 18.48
CA HIS A 311 -20.20 0.94 17.03
C HIS A 311 -19.31 -0.04 16.26
N ALA A 312 -18.27 -0.62 16.90
CA ALA A 312 -17.41 -1.63 16.27
C ALA A 312 -18.21 -2.83 15.70
N GLN A 313 -19.34 -3.17 16.32
CA GLN A 313 -20.23 -4.25 15.85
C GLN A 313 -21.06 -3.86 14.61
N LYS A 314 -21.13 -2.57 14.29
CA LYS A 314 -21.93 -2.04 13.17
C LYS A 314 -21.11 -1.72 11.94
N LEU A 315 -19.83 -1.42 12.09
CA LEU A 315 -18.91 -1.20 10.98
C LEU A 315 -18.45 -2.53 10.36
N ALA A 316 -18.01 -2.48 9.11
CA ALA A 316 -17.31 -3.60 8.48
C ALA A 316 -15.81 -3.34 8.44
N MET A 317 -15.02 -4.40 8.50
CA MET A 317 -13.56 -4.34 8.43
C MET A 317 -13.07 -5.48 7.56
N SER A 318 -12.18 -5.24 6.60
CA SER A 318 -11.58 -6.33 5.84
C SER A 318 -10.12 -6.06 5.51
N SER A 319 -9.35 -7.13 5.27
CA SER A 319 -7.98 -7.03 4.81
C SER A 319 -7.84 -7.54 3.38
N THR A 320 -7.56 -6.62 2.47
CA THR A 320 -7.26 -6.95 1.07
C THR A 320 -5.93 -7.67 0.89
N LYS A 321 -5.07 -7.67 1.94
CA LYS A 321 -3.83 -8.47 1.96
C LYS A 321 -4.09 -9.97 1.92
N SER A 322 -5.29 -10.43 2.25
CA SER A 322 -5.69 -11.82 2.03
C SER A 322 -5.61 -12.23 0.54
N VAL A 323 -5.84 -11.26 -0.37
CA VAL A 323 -5.77 -11.43 -1.83
C VAL A 323 -4.39 -11.05 -2.37
N THR A 324 -3.83 -9.93 -1.95
CA THR A 324 -2.61 -9.35 -2.54
C THR A 324 -1.31 -9.87 -1.91
N GLY A 325 -1.36 -10.34 -0.67
CA GLY A 325 -0.17 -10.38 0.18
C GLY A 325 0.20 -8.97 0.66
N HIS A 326 1.34 -8.85 1.32
CA HIS A 326 1.82 -7.61 1.91
C HIS A 326 2.89 -6.94 1.05
N CYS A 327 2.52 -5.89 0.31
CA CYS A 327 3.40 -5.14 -0.58
C CYS A 327 4.27 -4.10 0.17
N LEU A 328 4.51 -4.26 1.46
CA LEU A 328 5.33 -3.37 2.30
C LEU A 328 5.04 -1.88 2.04
N GLY A 329 6.03 -1.12 1.55
CA GLY A 329 5.88 0.31 1.29
C GLY A 329 4.84 0.69 0.23
N GLY A 330 4.48 -0.22 -0.65
CA GLY A 330 3.39 -0.04 -1.63
C GLY A 330 2.00 -0.31 -1.06
N ALA A 331 1.90 -1.07 0.05
CA ALA A 331 0.64 -1.62 0.55
C ALA A 331 -0.43 -0.56 0.82
N GLY A 332 -0.10 0.46 1.63
CA GLY A 332 -1.09 1.46 2.04
C GLY A 332 -1.68 2.28 0.88
N ALA A 333 -0.91 2.49 -0.19
CA ALA A 333 -1.40 3.18 -1.37
C ALA A 333 -2.28 2.27 -2.25
N ILE A 334 -1.91 0.98 -2.41
CA ILE A 334 -2.75 -0.03 -3.07
C ILE A 334 -4.11 -0.15 -2.34
N GLU A 335 -4.08 -0.14 -1.01
CA GLU A 335 -5.26 -0.22 -0.15
C GLU A 335 -6.09 1.07 -0.17
N ALA A 336 -5.48 2.24 -0.33
CA ALA A 336 -6.20 3.48 -0.57
C ALA A 336 -7.02 3.41 -1.85
N VAL A 337 -6.46 2.87 -2.95
CA VAL A 337 -7.19 2.63 -4.21
C VAL A 337 -8.36 1.67 -3.97
N ALA A 338 -8.15 0.56 -3.25
CA ALA A 338 -9.21 -0.39 -2.92
C ALA A 338 -10.32 0.25 -2.08
N THR A 339 -9.97 1.11 -1.11
CA THR A 339 -10.93 1.82 -0.25
C THR A 339 -11.76 2.82 -1.04
N VAL A 340 -11.14 3.59 -1.94
CA VAL A 340 -11.85 4.49 -2.87
C VAL A 340 -12.83 3.71 -3.73
N LYS A 341 -12.39 2.58 -4.30
CA LYS A 341 -13.27 1.71 -5.11
C LYS A 341 -14.42 1.17 -4.28
N ALA A 342 -14.21 0.77 -3.03
CA ALA A 342 -15.29 0.30 -2.15
C ALA A 342 -16.34 1.39 -1.90
N ILE A 343 -15.92 2.65 -1.67
CA ILE A 343 -16.83 3.80 -1.52
C ILE A 343 -17.62 4.05 -2.79
N VAL A 344 -16.94 4.08 -3.95
CA VAL A 344 -17.56 4.41 -5.24
C VAL A 344 -18.58 3.36 -5.66
N GLU A 345 -18.23 2.09 -5.56
CA GLU A 345 -19.04 0.99 -6.08
C GLU A 345 -20.04 0.43 -5.05
N GLY A 346 -19.89 0.78 -3.77
CA GLY A 346 -20.78 0.27 -2.72
C GLY A 346 -20.60 -1.23 -2.46
N VAL A 347 -19.39 -1.75 -2.68
CA VAL A 347 -19.04 -3.16 -2.47
C VAL A 347 -17.78 -3.23 -1.61
N LEU A 348 -17.84 -3.94 -0.49
CA LEU A 348 -16.72 -4.15 0.39
C LEU A 348 -15.97 -5.45 0.00
N PRO A 349 -14.66 -5.37 -0.29
CA PRO A 349 -13.89 -6.57 -0.64
C PRO A 349 -13.74 -7.50 0.56
N PRO A 350 -13.71 -8.83 0.34
CA PRO A 350 -13.63 -9.80 1.42
C PRO A 350 -12.22 -9.91 2.02
N THR A 351 -12.19 -10.39 3.27
CA THR A 351 -11.03 -11.08 3.82
C THR A 351 -11.18 -12.55 3.45
N ILE A 352 -10.47 -13.02 2.43
CA ILE A 352 -10.49 -14.44 2.06
C ILE A 352 -9.66 -15.28 3.04
N ASN A 353 -9.88 -16.60 3.05
CA ASN A 353 -9.24 -17.56 3.94
C ASN A 353 -9.55 -17.34 5.44
N LEU A 354 -10.57 -16.59 5.75
CA LEU A 354 -11.06 -16.44 7.13
C LEU A 354 -12.12 -17.52 7.38
N ASP A 355 -11.66 -18.68 7.78
CA ASP A 355 -12.52 -19.85 8.01
C ASP A 355 -12.98 -19.93 9.49
N SER A 356 -12.10 -19.51 10.40
CA SER A 356 -12.34 -19.51 11.84
C SER A 356 -11.70 -18.26 12.47
N PRO A 357 -12.48 -17.21 12.75
CA PRO A 357 -11.96 -16.04 13.47
C PRO A 357 -11.27 -16.44 14.77
N ASP A 358 -10.21 -15.72 15.15
CA ASP A 358 -9.49 -15.95 16.39
C ASP A 358 -10.35 -15.58 17.61
N ASP A 359 -9.98 -16.08 18.78
CA ASP A 359 -10.74 -15.86 20.01
C ASP A 359 -10.85 -14.34 20.33
N GLY A 360 -12.08 -13.89 20.54
CA GLY A 360 -12.39 -12.47 20.77
C GLY A 360 -12.45 -11.61 19.51
N PHE A 361 -12.30 -12.19 18.31
CA PHE A 361 -12.46 -11.50 17.04
C PHE A 361 -13.91 -11.62 16.54
N ASP A 362 -14.78 -10.80 17.10
CA ASP A 362 -16.23 -10.82 16.92
C ASP A 362 -16.76 -9.66 16.06
N LEU A 363 -15.92 -9.10 15.17
CA LEU A 363 -16.28 -8.03 14.25
C LEU A 363 -16.76 -8.58 12.89
N ASN A 364 -17.39 -7.73 12.09
CA ASN A 364 -17.73 -8.08 10.72
C ASN A 364 -16.48 -7.93 9.81
N PHE A 365 -15.71 -8.99 9.65
CA PHE A 365 -14.49 -9.01 8.83
C PHE A 365 -14.74 -9.20 7.32
N VAL A 366 -15.98 -9.15 6.86
CA VAL A 366 -16.35 -9.45 5.46
C VAL A 366 -15.75 -10.79 5.01
N ALA A 367 -16.00 -11.85 5.78
CA ALA A 367 -15.34 -13.14 5.61
C ALA A 367 -15.69 -13.79 4.26
N ASN A 368 -14.67 -14.12 3.49
CA ASN A 368 -14.64 -14.92 2.27
C ASN A 368 -15.50 -14.43 1.08
N THR A 369 -16.50 -13.60 1.29
CA THR A 369 -17.40 -13.10 0.23
C THR A 369 -17.59 -11.59 0.34
N ALA A 370 -17.48 -10.88 -0.78
CA ALA A 370 -17.71 -9.44 -0.83
C ALA A 370 -19.13 -9.09 -0.36
N GLN A 371 -19.29 -7.96 0.31
CA GLN A 371 -20.57 -7.46 0.79
C GLN A 371 -21.01 -6.22 0.02
N GLU A 372 -22.19 -6.22 -0.56
CA GLU A 372 -22.84 -5.01 -1.04
C GLU A 372 -23.21 -4.14 0.16
N ARG A 373 -22.56 -2.99 0.25
CA ARG A 373 -22.78 -2.03 1.33
C ARG A 373 -22.29 -0.65 0.94
N THR A 374 -23.22 0.28 0.83
CA THR A 374 -22.89 1.70 0.65
C THR A 374 -22.31 2.26 1.96
N VAL A 375 -21.14 2.89 1.85
CA VAL A 375 -20.48 3.60 2.95
C VAL A 375 -20.14 5.02 2.50
N ASP A 376 -20.32 5.98 3.39
CA ASP A 376 -19.98 7.38 3.12
C ASP A 376 -18.56 7.72 3.56
N HIS A 377 -18.11 7.12 4.66
CA HIS A 377 -16.78 7.34 5.22
C HIS A 377 -16.11 6.00 5.53
N ALA A 378 -14.88 5.85 5.05
CA ALA A 378 -14.07 4.68 5.29
C ALA A 378 -12.68 5.06 5.80
N ILE A 379 -12.08 4.18 6.60
CA ILE A 379 -10.69 4.30 7.05
C ILE A 379 -9.81 3.33 6.26
N ASN A 380 -8.61 3.79 5.90
CA ASN A 380 -7.52 2.95 5.43
C ASN A 380 -6.37 3.01 6.42
N ASN A 381 -6.03 1.87 7.04
CA ASN A 381 -5.01 1.74 8.07
C ASN A 381 -3.69 1.19 7.50
N SER A 382 -2.57 1.73 7.96
CA SER A 382 -1.26 1.15 7.69
C SER A 382 -0.36 1.28 8.91
N PHE A 383 0.15 0.15 9.42
CA PHE A 383 0.99 0.07 10.60
C PHE A 383 2.32 -0.61 10.23
N GLY A 384 3.43 0.10 10.40
CA GLY A 384 4.74 -0.32 9.92
C GLY A 384 5.71 -0.67 11.05
N PHE A 385 6.69 -1.51 10.73
CA PHE A 385 7.86 -1.70 11.59
C PHE A 385 8.48 -0.35 11.96
N GLY A 386 9.06 -0.25 13.17
CA GLY A 386 9.46 1.03 13.75
C GLY A 386 8.33 1.73 14.51
N GLY A 387 7.13 1.10 14.57
CA GLY A 387 5.95 1.66 15.22
C GLY A 387 5.29 2.80 14.45
N HIS A 388 5.48 2.85 13.14
CA HIS A 388 4.86 3.86 12.28
C HIS A 388 3.40 3.54 12.03
N ASN A 389 2.48 4.36 12.53
CA ASN A 389 1.04 4.19 12.35
C ASN A 389 0.45 5.33 11.53
N THR A 390 -0.37 5.00 10.55
CA THR A 390 -1.17 5.94 9.77
C THR A 390 -2.60 5.46 9.63
N SER A 391 -3.52 6.40 9.60
CA SER A 391 -4.91 6.19 9.23
C SER A 391 -5.37 7.32 8.31
N MET A 392 -6.07 6.99 7.23
CA MET A 392 -6.69 7.94 6.30
C MET A 392 -8.20 7.79 6.37
N VAL A 393 -8.92 8.91 6.46
CA VAL A 393 -10.37 8.95 6.26
C VAL A 393 -10.64 9.36 4.82
N LEU A 394 -11.29 8.48 4.09
CA LEU A 394 -11.76 8.69 2.74
C LEU A 394 -13.28 8.81 2.76
N SER A 395 -13.80 9.86 2.14
CA SER A 395 -15.22 10.22 2.17
C SER A 395 -15.82 10.23 0.77
N ARG A 396 -17.07 9.81 0.66
CA ARG A 396 -17.83 9.88 -0.60
C ARG A 396 -17.99 11.33 -1.03
N PHE A 397 -17.59 11.62 -2.25
CA PHE A 397 -17.86 12.92 -2.86
C PHE A 397 -19.34 13.02 -3.23
N ARG A 398 -19.97 14.14 -2.90
CA ARG A 398 -21.42 14.36 -3.13
C ARG A 398 -21.75 15.53 -4.07
N GLY A 399 -20.71 16.11 -4.73
CA GLY A 399 -20.88 17.22 -5.68
C GLY A 399 -20.68 18.60 -5.08
#